data_19c3d71bd8e30d5dd57b7498723d8a92
#
_entry.id   19c3d71bd8e30d5dd57b7498723d8a92
#
_cell.length_a   1.000
_cell.length_b   1.000
_cell.length_c   1.000
_cell.angle_alpha   90.00
_cell.angle_beta   90.00
_cell.angle_gamma   90.00
#
_symmetry.space_group_name_H-M   'P 1'
#
loop_
_entity.id
_entity.type
_entity.pdbx_description
1 polymer ?
#
loop_
_entity_poly.entity_id
_entity_poly.type
_entity_poly.pdbx_seq_one_letter_code
_entity_poly.pdbx_strand_id
1 'polypeptide(L)'
;MSCYTREQIEAAVKAKGYAWFEGAKDFDVNIVGVRNSDTGNKVTNAFDDCITISYKEGGEWKSHCWPATTDPGKKGVQQYHNAAGVARLVEGQYRGSHTLGLHQGKYEALKQQKPVKVYRDPNRDLTYDENKIAEGVFGINIHKAGADSTYVENWSEGCQVFKKAADFESFMAVCRKAAAIHGKSFTYTLIESADIK
;
A
#
# COMPACT_ATOMS: atom_id res chain seq x y z
N MET A 1 14.95 -6.95 -0.87
CA MET A 1 13.96 -7.07 -1.96
C MET A 1 14.47 -6.33 -3.19
N SER A 2 14.42 -6.95 -4.37
CA SER A 2 14.71 -6.28 -5.65
C SER A 2 13.55 -5.35 -5.97
N CYS A 3 13.84 -4.12 -6.43
CA CYS A 3 12.82 -3.26 -6.98
C CYS A 3 12.38 -3.78 -8.35
N TYR A 4 11.08 -3.73 -8.62
CA TYR A 4 10.48 -4.11 -9.91
C TYR A 4 10.53 -2.94 -10.90
N THR A 5 10.64 -3.26 -12.18
CA THR A 5 10.53 -2.25 -13.24
C THR A 5 9.06 -1.85 -13.45
N ARG A 6 8.83 -0.68 -14.05
CA ARG A 6 7.48 -0.23 -14.41
C ARG A 6 6.78 -1.27 -15.29
N GLU A 7 7.48 -1.80 -16.28
CA GLU A 7 6.96 -2.77 -17.24
C GLU A 7 6.48 -4.05 -16.56
N GLN A 8 7.24 -4.55 -15.57
CA GLN A 8 6.86 -5.73 -14.79
C GLN A 8 5.58 -5.47 -13.97
N ILE A 9 5.49 -4.31 -13.29
CA ILE A 9 4.30 -3.92 -12.52
C ILE A 9 3.10 -3.74 -13.44
N GLU A 10 3.25 -3.03 -14.56
CA GLU A 10 2.18 -2.82 -15.54
C GLU A 10 1.64 -4.13 -16.08
N ALA A 11 2.53 -5.06 -16.48
CA ALA A 11 2.16 -6.36 -16.99
C ALA A 11 1.37 -7.19 -15.96
N ALA A 12 1.82 -7.22 -14.71
CA ALA A 12 1.14 -7.92 -13.62
C ALA A 12 -0.25 -7.32 -13.33
N VAL A 13 -0.36 -6.00 -13.23
CA VAL A 13 -1.64 -5.29 -13.03
C VAL A 13 -2.63 -5.59 -14.17
N LYS A 14 -2.18 -5.50 -15.42
CA LYS A 14 -3.01 -5.79 -16.61
C LYS A 14 -3.40 -7.26 -16.68
N ALA A 15 -2.51 -8.19 -16.33
CA ALA A 15 -2.80 -9.64 -16.32
C ALA A 15 -3.92 -10.02 -15.35
N LYS A 16 -4.07 -9.26 -14.25
CA LYS A 16 -5.18 -9.42 -13.29
C LYS A 16 -6.49 -8.74 -13.75
N GLY A 17 -6.50 -8.13 -14.92
CA GLY A 17 -7.66 -7.40 -15.45
C GLY A 17 -7.89 -6.04 -14.78
N TYR A 18 -6.90 -5.52 -14.07
CA TYR A 18 -6.98 -4.21 -13.42
C TYR A 18 -6.63 -3.08 -14.39
N ALA A 19 -7.19 -1.90 -14.13
CA ALA A 19 -6.89 -0.72 -14.93
C ALA A 19 -5.46 -0.23 -14.69
N TRP A 20 -4.79 0.13 -15.76
CA TRP A 20 -3.53 0.87 -15.76
C TRP A 20 -3.78 2.24 -16.39
N PHE A 21 -3.38 3.31 -15.70
CA PHE A 21 -3.64 4.68 -16.12
C PHE A 21 -2.51 5.18 -17.03
N GLU A 22 -2.87 5.55 -18.25
CA GLU A 22 -1.97 6.10 -19.26
C GLU A 22 -2.41 7.50 -19.73
N GLY A 23 -3.09 8.25 -18.84
CA GLY A 23 -3.81 9.47 -19.15
C GLY A 23 -3.08 10.43 -20.09
N ALA A 24 -3.85 11.28 -20.77
CA ALA A 24 -3.32 12.29 -21.68
C ALA A 24 -2.60 13.43 -20.96
N LYS A 25 -2.80 13.55 -19.65
CA LYS A 25 -2.14 14.54 -18.79
C LYS A 25 -1.10 13.88 -17.92
N ASP A 26 -0.01 14.63 -17.62
CA ASP A 26 1.01 14.20 -16.68
C ASP A 26 0.43 13.86 -15.29
N PHE A 27 1.16 13.07 -14.52
CA PHE A 27 0.81 12.67 -13.15
C PHE A 27 -0.52 11.92 -12.99
N ASP A 28 -1.02 11.20 -14.04
CA ASP A 28 -2.06 10.20 -13.85
C ASP A 28 -1.41 8.94 -13.25
N VAL A 29 -1.45 8.86 -11.91
CA VAL A 29 -0.58 7.95 -11.15
C VAL A 29 -1.16 6.54 -11.03
N ASN A 30 -0.29 5.53 -11.18
CA ASN A 30 -0.52 4.14 -10.81
C ASN A 30 0.21 3.86 -9.50
N ILE A 31 -0.51 3.68 -8.39
CA ILE A 31 0.04 3.35 -7.08
C ILE A 31 -0.20 1.87 -6.84
N VAL A 32 0.89 1.09 -6.73
CA VAL A 32 0.82 -0.37 -6.58
C VAL A 32 1.66 -0.82 -5.40
N GLY A 33 1.02 -1.48 -4.43
CA GLY A 33 1.70 -2.27 -3.43
C GLY A 33 1.98 -3.66 -3.97
N VAL A 34 3.17 -4.19 -3.68
CA VAL A 34 3.55 -5.55 -4.01
C VAL A 34 3.88 -6.28 -2.71
N ARG A 35 3.01 -7.21 -2.34
CA ARG A 35 3.20 -8.07 -1.17
C ARG A 35 4.16 -9.19 -1.49
N ASN A 36 5.08 -9.48 -0.60
CA ASN A 36 6.03 -10.57 -0.75
C ASN A 36 5.37 -11.94 -0.52
N SER A 37 5.20 -12.72 -1.58
CA SER A 37 4.61 -14.06 -1.53
C SER A 37 5.55 -15.13 -0.97
N ASP A 38 6.87 -14.88 -0.96
CA ASP A 38 7.88 -15.89 -0.55
C ASP A 38 7.80 -16.20 0.95
N THR A 39 7.22 -15.32 1.73
CA THR A 39 7.05 -15.48 3.18
C THR A 39 5.82 -16.30 3.55
N GLY A 40 4.97 -16.61 2.58
CA GLY A 40 3.69 -17.28 2.81
C GLY A 40 2.81 -16.50 3.78
N ASN A 41 2.25 -17.19 4.76
CA ASN A 41 1.33 -16.61 5.75
C ASN A 41 2.02 -16.13 7.04
N LYS A 42 3.34 -16.03 7.09
CA LYS A 42 4.07 -15.65 8.32
C LYS A 42 4.08 -14.15 8.53
N VAL A 43 3.84 -13.72 9.76
CA VAL A 43 4.09 -12.34 10.19
C VAL A 43 5.61 -12.12 10.31
N THR A 44 6.24 -11.61 9.27
CA THR A 44 7.69 -11.41 9.20
C THR A 44 8.18 -10.26 10.06
N ASN A 45 7.30 -9.29 10.35
CA ASN A 45 7.63 -8.04 11.03
C ASN A 45 8.69 -7.20 10.30
N ALA A 46 8.91 -7.46 9.01
CA ALA A 46 9.91 -6.81 8.17
C ALA A 46 9.23 -5.88 7.15
N PHE A 47 9.98 -4.90 6.64
CA PHE A 47 9.60 -4.12 5.45
C PHE A 47 10.07 -4.87 4.20
N ASP A 48 9.48 -6.01 3.94
CA ASP A 48 9.84 -6.96 2.88
C ASP A 48 8.91 -6.91 1.67
N ASP A 49 7.96 -6.00 1.68
CA ASP A 49 7.12 -5.59 0.57
C ASP A 49 7.67 -4.33 -0.13
N CYS A 50 6.99 -3.88 -1.17
CA CYS A 50 7.28 -2.56 -1.73
C CYS A 50 6.02 -1.80 -2.14
N ILE A 51 6.14 -0.48 -2.19
CA ILE A 51 5.16 0.41 -2.82
C ILE A 51 5.82 1.07 -4.02
N THR A 52 5.14 1.00 -5.16
CA THR A 52 5.56 1.62 -6.42
C THR A 52 4.61 2.74 -6.81
N ILE A 53 5.12 3.73 -7.53
CA ILE A 53 4.32 4.73 -8.21
C ILE A 53 4.87 4.94 -9.62
N SER A 54 3.99 4.88 -10.62
CA SER A 54 4.33 5.11 -12.03
C SER A 54 3.42 6.16 -12.62
N TYR A 55 3.98 7.07 -13.40
CA TYR A 55 3.28 8.20 -14.02
C TYR A 55 4.06 8.72 -15.23
N LYS A 56 3.41 9.55 -16.06
CA LYS A 56 4.12 10.34 -17.08
C LYS A 56 4.43 11.74 -16.58
N GLU A 57 5.58 12.28 -16.98
CA GLU A 57 5.96 13.67 -16.80
C GLU A 57 6.64 14.14 -18.08
N GLY A 58 6.08 15.14 -18.74
CA GLY A 58 6.55 15.58 -20.06
C GLY A 58 6.38 14.51 -21.15
N GLY A 59 5.38 13.66 -21.03
CA GLY A 59 5.13 12.55 -21.96
C GLY A 59 5.97 11.30 -21.70
N GLU A 60 6.99 11.36 -20.84
CA GLU A 60 7.88 10.25 -20.51
C GLU A 60 7.44 9.53 -19.24
N TRP A 61 7.56 8.19 -19.22
CA TRP A 61 7.32 7.41 -18.04
C TRP A 61 8.38 7.63 -16.96
N LYS A 62 7.92 7.87 -15.75
CA LYS A 62 8.71 7.87 -14.50
C LYS A 62 8.15 6.77 -13.60
N SER A 63 9.04 6.12 -12.86
CA SER A 63 8.66 5.08 -11.90
C SER A 63 9.58 5.08 -10.70
N HIS A 64 9.01 4.84 -9.54
CA HIS A 64 9.73 4.68 -8.28
C HIS A 64 9.22 3.44 -7.55
N CYS A 65 10.11 2.83 -6.78
CA CYS A 65 9.83 1.65 -5.97
C CYS A 65 10.58 1.78 -4.63
N TRP A 66 9.86 1.63 -3.52
CA TRP A 66 10.43 1.79 -2.19
C TRP A 66 10.07 0.65 -1.25
N PRO A 67 10.98 0.25 -0.34
CA PRO A 67 10.68 -0.73 0.70
C PRO A 67 9.52 -0.26 1.59
N ALA A 68 8.58 -1.17 1.82
CA ALA A 68 7.38 -0.91 2.58
C ALA A 68 6.88 -2.20 3.25
N THR A 69 5.82 -2.09 4.03
CA THR A 69 4.96 -3.21 4.39
C THR A 69 3.54 -2.98 3.90
N THR A 70 2.92 -4.02 3.39
CA THR A 70 1.48 -4.08 3.07
C THR A 70 0.73 -4.92 4.10
N ASP A 71 1.45 -5.41 5.11
CA ASP A 71 0.97 -6.31 6.14
C ASP A 71 1.04 -5.68 7.54
N PRO A 72 0.21 -6.11 8.49
CA PRO A 72 0.34 -5.75 9.90
C PRO A 72 1.69 -6.19 10.46
N GLY A 73 2.24 -5.40 11.39
CA GLY A 73 3.47 -5.79 12.09
C GLY A 73 3.19 -6.65 13.32
N LYS A 74 4.23 -7.23 13.89
CA LYS A 74 4.16 -8.16 15.02
C LYS A 74 3.40 -7.60 16.22
N LYS A 75 3.73 -6.37 16.65
CA LYS A 75 3.00 -5.73 17.76
C LYS A 75 1.57 -5.38 17.37
N GLY A 76 1.33 -4.96 16.12
CA GLY A 76 -0.02 -4.75 15.61
C GLY A 76 -0.87 -5.99 15.77
N VAL A 77 -0.38 -7.16 15.33
CA VAL A 77 -1.08 -8.45 15.48
C VAL A 77 -1.30 -8.82 16.94
N GLN A 78 -0.28 -8.76 17.78
CA GLN A 78 -0.33 -9.24 19.16
C GLN A 78 -1.08 -8.30 20.14
N GLN A 79 -1.14 -7.00 19.84
CA GLN A 79 -1.59 -5.95 20.76
C GLN A 79 -2.69 -5.05 20.20
N TYR A 80 -3.38 -5.47 19.12
CA TYR A 80 -4.45 -4.66 18.53
C TYR A 80 -5.57 -4.36 19.54
N HIS A 81 -6.22 -3.23 19.38
CA HIS A 81 -7.31 -2.79 20.26
C HIS A 81 -8.70 -3.30 19.83
N ASN A 82 -8.87 -3.63 18.56
CA ASN A 82 -10.15 -4.07 18.02
C ASN A 82 -10.36 -5.58 18.24
N ALA A 83 -11.49 -5.97 18.82
CA ALA A 83 -11.82 -7.39 19.05
C ALA A 83 -11.85 -8.24 17.76
N ALA A 84 -12.09 -7.62 16.59
CA ALA A 84 -12.02 -8.30 15.30
C ALA A 84 -10.59 -8.52 14.79
N GLY A 85 -9.58 -8.08 15.51
CA GLY A 85 -8.17 -8.20 15.15
C GLY A 85 -7.70 -7.14 14.13
N VAL A 86 -6.47 -7.31 13.66
CA VAL A 86 -5.89 -6.49 12.61
C VAL A 86 -6.66 -6.61 11.29
N ALA A 87 -6.41 -5.71 10.36
CA ALA A 87 -7.14 -5.64 9.09
C ALA A 87 -6.15 -5.75 7.93
N ARG A 88 -5.75 -6.97 7.56
CA ARG A 88 -4.86 -7.23 6.42
C ARG A 88 -5.59 -6.99 5.11
N LEU A 89 -5.11 -6.07 4.27
CA LEU A 89 -5.75 -5.73 3.00
C LEU A 89 -5.76 -6.94 2.07
N VAL A 90 -6.92 -7.24 1.46
CA VAL A 90 -7.06 -8.26 0.42
C VAL A 90 -6.45 -7.73 -0.88
N GLU A 91 -5.82 -8.60 -1.69
CA GLU A 91 -5.31 -8.24 -3.01
C GLU A 91 -6.46 -7.73 -3.89
N GLY A 92 -6.20 -6.67 -4.66
CA GLY A 92 -7.23 -6.08 -5.50
C GLY A 92 -6.90 -4.68 -5.97
N GLN A 93 -7.73 -4.15 -6.84
CA GLN A 93 -7.69 -2.75 -7.24
C GLN A 93 -8.83 -1.98 -6.58
N TYR A 94 -8.48 -0.97 -5.79
CA TYR A 94 -9.40 -0.14 -5.02
C TYR A 94 -9.50 1.25 -5.65
N ARG A 95 -10.51 1.42 -6.53
CA ARG A 95 -10.69 2.64 -7.35
C ARG A 95 -11.10 3.83 -6.48
N GLY A 96 -10.24 4.87 -6.48
CA GLY A 96 -10.48 6.09 -5.72
C GLY A 96 -10.63 5.86 -4.22
N SER A 97 -9.98 4.83 -3.69
CA SER A 97 -10.10 4.43 -2.27
C SER A 97 -9.36 5.33 -1.30
N HIS A 98 -8.43 6.13 -1.79
CA HIS A 98 -7.60 7.00 -0.95
C HIS A 98 -7.71 8.47 -1.33
N THR A 99 -7.44 9.36 -0.37
CA THR A 99 -7.41 10.81 -0.56
C THR A 99 -6.30 11.45 0.28
N LEU A 100 -5.80 12.62 -0.13
CA LEU A 100 -4.90 13.43 0.70
C LEU A 100 -5.60 13.86 1.99
N GLY A 101 -4.95 13.66 3.13
CA GLY A 101 -5.46 14.05 4.42
C GLY A 101 -4.49 13.77 5.55
N LEU A 102 -4.77 14.21 6.77
CA LEU A 102 -3.89 14.03 7.92
C LEU A 102 -4.01 12.61 8.51
N HIS A 103 -2.93 11.85 8.51
CA HIS A 103 -2.82 10.60 9.26
C HIS A 103 -2.79 10.91 10.76
N GLN A 104 -3.77 10.37 11.50
CA GLN A 104 -3.93 10.61 12.96
C GLN A 104 -3.91 12.10 13.35
N GLY A 105 -4.30 13.01 12.44
CA GLY A 105 -4.24 14.45 12.70
C GLY A 105 -2.83 15.07 12.73
N LYS A 106 -1.78 14.30 12.40
CA LYS A 106 -0.38 14.72 12.60
C LYS A 106 0.32 15.20 11.32
N TYR A 107 0.21 14.45 10.24
CA TYR A 107 0.90 14.77 8.97
C TYR A 107 0.13 14.29 7.77
N GLU A 108 0.38 14.89 6.61
CA GLU A 108 -0.30 14.54 5.38
C GLU A 108 0.09 13.15 4.88
N ALA A 109 -0.90 12.38 4.47
CA ALA A 109 -0.78 11.02 3.96
C ALA A 109 -1.91 10.72 2.97
N LEU A 110 -1.91 9.53 2.36
CA LEU A 110 -3.09 9.05 1.66
C LEU A 110 -3.98 8.29 2.64
N LYS A 111 -5.14 8.87 2.94
CA LYS A 111 -6.13 8.29 3.86
C LYS A 111 -7.15 7.47 3.09
N GLN A 112 -7.53 6.35 3.64
CA GLN A 112 -8.67 5.61 3.14
C GLN A 112 -9.94 6.46 3.21
N GLN A 113 -10.71 6.53 2.11
CA GLN A 113 -11.99 7.26 2.01
C GLN A 113 -13.16 6.41 1.52
N LYS A 114 -12.90 5.26 0.86
CA LYS A 114 -13.95 4.33 0.41
C LYS A 114 -13.71 2.96 0.99
N PRO A 115 -14.75 2.09 1.04
CA PRO A 115 -14.60 0.72 1.52
C PRO A 115 -13.53 -0.05 0.75
N VAL A 116 -12.80 -0.88 1.50
CA VAL A 116 -11.85 -1.88 0.99
C VAL A 116 -12.15 -3.21 1.66
N LYS A 117 -11.64 -4.30 1.09
CA LYS A 117 -11.77 -5.66 1.65
C LYS A 117 -10.54 -6.00 2.47
N VAL A 118 -10.75 -6.56 3.66
CA VAL A 118 -9.66 -6.97 4.55
C VAL A 118 -9.92 -8.36 5.12
N TYR A 119 -8.86 -9.13 5.30
CA TYR A 119 -8.89 -10.28 6.20
C TYR A 119 -8.82 -9.78 7.64
N ARG A 120 -9.63 -10.37 8.51
CA ARG A 120 -9.62 -10.11 9.95
C ARG A 120 -8.94 -11.25 10.67
N ASP A 121 -7.96 -10.89 11.50
CA ASP A 121 -7.14 -11.80 12.29
C ASP A 121 -7.38 -11.54 13.78
N PRO A 122 -8.33 -12.28 14.42
CA PRO A 122 -8.67 -12.12 15.83
C PRO A 122 -7.88 -13.02 16.76
N ASN A 123 -7.09 -13.98 16.27
CA ASN A 123 -6.47 -15.02 17.11
C ASN A 123 -5.15 -14.59 17.75
N ARG A 124 -4.52 -13.49 17.24
CA ARG A 124 -3.25 -12.92 17.74
C ARG A 124 -2.03 -13.80 17.60
N ASP A 125 -2.07 -14.85 16.79
CA ASP A 125 -0.88 -15.59 16.47
C ASP A 125 -0.02 -14.85 15.41
N LEU A 126 1.06 -15.42 14.98
CA LEU A 126 1.96 -14.79 14.01
C LEU A 126 1.84 -15.44 12.63
N THR A 127 0.60 -15.80 12.27
CA THR A 127 0.26 -16.44 11.00
C THR A 127 -0.96 -15.74 10.39
N TYR A 128 -0.90 -15.42 9.10
CA TYR A 128 -2.04 -14.86 8.36
C TYR A 128 -2.81 -15.99 7.68
N ASP A 129 -3.60 -16.73 8.43
CA ASP A 129 -4.38 -17.87 7.91
C ASP A 129 -5.89 -17.64 7.94
N GLU A 130 -6.35 -16.45 8.35
CA GLU A 130 -7.75 -16.10 8.36
C GLU A 130 -8.28 -15.90 6.93
N ASN A 131 -9.45 -16.49 6.70
CA ASN A 131 -10.16 -16.38 5.43
C ASN A 131 -11.45 -15.54 5.53
N LYS A 132 -11.76 -14.99 6.71
CA LYS A 132 -12.94 -14.16 6.90
C LYS A 132 -12.69 -12.76 6.37
N ILE A 133 -13.39 -12.41 5.29
CA ILE A 133 -13.31 -11.09 4.66
C ILE A 133 -14.37 -10.17 5.25
N ALA A 134 -13.95 -8.98 5.64
CA ALA A 134 -14.81 -7.84 5.96
C ALA A 134 -14.61 -6.73 4.93
N GLU A 135 -15.67 -5.98 4.63
CA GLU A 135 -15.60 -4.83 3.73
C GLU A 135 -16.03 -3.56 4.47
N GLY A 136 -15.27 -2.48 4.34
CA GLY A 136 -15.57 -1.24 5.04
C GLY A 136 -14.43 -0.22 5.02
N VAL A 137 -14.62 0.85 5.78
CA VAL A 137 -13.59 1.86 6.02
C VAL A 137 -12.91 1.54 7.35
N PHE A 138 -11.70 1.01 7.29
CA PHE A 138 -10.93 0.51 8.44
C PHE A 138 -9.76 1.42 8.81
N GLY A 139 -9.53 2.49 8.03
CA GLY A 139 -8.37 3.35 8.20
C GLY A 139 -7.10 2.77 7.58
N ILE A 140 -7.23 1.95 6.53
CA ILE A 140 -6.09 1.45 5.75
C ILE A 140 -5.46 2.63 5.00
N ASN A 141 -4.55 3.33 5.66
CA ASN A 141 -3.87 4.49 5.11
C ASN A 141 -2.53 4.09 4.49
N ILE A 142 -2.01 4.93 3.59
CA ILE A 142 -0.65 4.82 3.08
C ILE A 142 0.17 5.90 3.77
N HIS A 143 1.11 5.51 4.63
CA HIS A 143 1.86 6.43 5.48
C HIS A 143 3.31 5.97 5.70
N LYS A 144 4.06 6.67 6.53
CA LYS A 144 5.45 6.34 6.88
C LYS A 144 5.56 5.72 8.28
N ALA A 145 6.61 4.93 8.46
CA ALA A 145 7.16 4.60 9.78
C ALA A 145 8.07 5.73 10.31
N GLY A 146 9.13 5.43 11.03
CA GLY A 146 10.11 6.39 11.50
C GLY A 146 11.02 6.94 10.39
N ALA A 147 12.15 7.54 10.78
CA ALA A 147 13.13 8.07 9.83
C ALA A 147 13.69 6.96 8.92
N ASP A 148 14.11 5.83 9.50
CA ASP A 148 14.45 4.57 8.83
C ASP A 148 14.20 3.42 9.82
N SER A 149 13.06 2.76 9.71
CA SER A 149 12.63 1.73 10.67
C SER A 149 13.12 0.35 10.26
N THR A 150 13.65 -0.41 11.23
CA THR A 150 14.12 -1.78 10.98
C THR A 150 12.97 -2.77 10.97
N TYR A 151 12.02 -2.63 11.91
CA TYR A 151 10.87 -3.53 12.09
C TYR A 151 9.55 -2.79 11.96
N VAL A 152 8.51 -3.51 11.51
CA VAL A 152 7.16 -2.96 11.33
C VAL A 152 6.49 -2.69 12.69
N GLU A 153 6.55 -3.64 13.60
CA GLU A 153 6.02 -3.52 14.97
C GLU A 153 4.54 -3.06 14.99
N ASN A 154 4.26 -1.89 15.57
CA ASN A 154 2.94 -1.26 15.62
C ASN A 154 2.77 -0.10 14.62
N TRP A 155 3.71 0.06 13.65
CA TRP A 155 3.51 1.01 12.56
C TRP A 155 2.35 0.61 11.64
N SER A 156 2.03 -0.70 11.58
CA SER A 156 0.91 -1.21 10.80
C SER A 156 0.04 -2.17 11.60
N GLU A 157 -1.26 -1.90 11.64
CA GLU A 157 -2.35 -2.82 11.99
C GLU A 157 -3.19 -3.17 10.73
N GLY A 158 -2.60 -2.91 9.54
CA GLY A 158 -3.19 -3.09 8.22
C GLY A 158 -2.89 -1.95 7.24
N CYS A 159 -2.35 -0.83 7.71
CA CYS A 159 -1.88 0.27 6.87
C CYS A 159 -0.74 -0.17 5.95
N GLN A 160 -0.61 0.53 4.83
CA GLN A 160 0.49 0.38 3.88
C GLN A 160 1.59 1.36 4.30
N VAL A 161 2.75 0.87 4.74
CA VAL A 161 3.70 1.70 5.50
C VAL A 161 5.08 1.71 4.87
N PHE A 162 5.56 2.88 4.48
CA PHE A 162 6.92 3.10 3.99
C PHE A 162 7.95 2.89 5.11
N LYS A 163 9.03 2.19 4.80
CA LYS A 163 10.15 1.95 5.72
C LYS A 163 10.83 3.26 6.15
N LYS A 164 11.04 4.18 5.18
CA LYS A 164 11.78 5.44 5.37
C LYS A 164 10.90 6.66 5.15
N ALA A 165 11.03 7.63 6.05
CA ALA A 165 10.33 8.91 5.93
C ALA A 165 10.70 9.68 4.65
N ALA A 166 11.97 9.64 4.20
CA ALA A 166 12.41 10.31 2.98
C ALA A 166 11.77 9.74 1.72
N ASP A 167 11.62 8.40 1.65
CA ASP A 167 10.95 7.71 0.54
C ASP A 167 9.47 8.10 0.48
N PHE A 168 8.82 8.14 1.63
CA PHE A 168 7.43 8.59 1.75
C PHE A 168 7.24 10.06 1.32
N GLU A 169 8.15 10.96 1.68
CA GLU A 169 8.07 12.36 1.23
C GLU A 169 8.22 12.49 -0.30
N SER A 170 9.09 11.68 -0.90
CA SER A 170 9.21 11.59 -2.36
C SER A 170 7.92 11.10 -3.02
N PHE A 171 7.29 10.07 -2.46
CA PHE A 171 5.99 9.57 -2.88
C PHE A 171 4.89 10.65 -2.75
N MET A 172 4.81 11.33 -1.61
CA MET A 172 3.81 12.37 -1.37
C MET A 172 3.99 13.59 -2.27
N ALA A 173 5.23 13.94 -2.65
CA ALA A 173 5.49 15.01 -3.61
C ALA A 173 4.85 14.72 -4.98
N VAL A 174 4.93 13.47 -5.46
CA VAL A 174 4.23 13.03 -6.68
C VAL A 174 2.72 13.08 -6.49
N CYS A 175 2.20 12.59 -5.36
CA CYS A 175 0.76 12.62 -5.06
C CYS A 175 0.20 14.04 -5.03
N ARG A 176 0.94 15.03 -4.50
CA ARG A 176 0.50 16.45 -4.50
C ARG A 176 0.42 17.01 -5.92
N LYS A 177 1.41 16.71 -6.79
CA LYS A 177 1.37 17.10 -8.21
C LYS A 177 0.17 16.45 -8.92
N ALA A 178 -0.04 15.15 -8.70
CA ALA A 178 -1.18 14.42 -9.23
C ALA A 178 -2.52 15.05 -8.78
N ALA A 179 -2.65 15.37 -7.50
CA ALA A 179 -3.86 15.97 -6.94
C ALA A 179 -4.18 17.35 -7.54
N ALA A 180 -3.16 18.14 -7.86
CA ALA A 180 -3.33 19.45 -8.49
C ALA A 180 -3.93 19.36 -9.91
N ILE A 181 -3.71 18.23 -10.61
CA ILE A 181 -4.14 18.04 -12.01
C ILE A 181 -5.42 17.20 -12.09
N HIS A 182 -5.48 16.11 -11.30
CA HIS A 182 -6.51 15.07 -11.39
C HIS A 182 -7.51 15.06 -10.22
N GLY A 183 -7.29 15.92 -9.21
CA GLY A 183 -8.08 15.91 -7.97
C GLY A 183 -7.50 14.94 -6.93
N LYS A 184 -8.08 14.98 -5.71
CA LYS A 184 -7.50 14.35 -4.52
C LYS A 184 -7.85 12.87 -4.33
N SER A 185 -8.47 12.23 -5.34
CA SER A 185 -8.90 10.83 -5.26
C SER A 185 -7.90 9.90 -5.93
N PHE A 186 -7.37 8.93 -5.19
CA PHE A 186 -6.32 8.01 -5.65
C PHE A 186 -6.81 6.57 -5.67
N THR A 187 -6.43 5.83 -6.70
CA THR A 187 -6.59 4.37 -6.79
C THR A 187 -5.37 3.70 -6.20
N TYR A 188 -5.58 2.72 -5.33
CA TYR A 188 -4.53 1.84 -4.83
C TYR A 188 -4.76 0.42 -5.32
N THR A 189 -3.71 -0.21 -5.85
CA THR A 189 -3.73 -1.61 -6.29
C THR A 189 -2.77 -2.40 -5.41
N LEU A 190 -3.21 -3.54 -4.88
CA LEU A 190 -2.36 -4.49 -4.17
C LEU A 190 -2.29 -5.78 -4.98
N ILE A 191 -1.07 -6.18 -5.33
CA ILE A 191 -0.74 -7.45 -5.98
C ILE A 191 0.27 -8.22 -5.15
N GLU A 192 0.50 -9.49 -5.50
CA GLU A 192 1.54 -10.30 -4.89
C GLU A 192 2.79 -10.36 -5.77
N SER A 193 3.96 -10.60 -5.16
CA SER A 193 5.21 -10.77 -5.92
C SER A 193 5.16 -11.96 -6.87
N ALA A 194 4.39 -12.99 -6.55
CA ALA A 194 4.13 -14.15 -7.42
C ALA A 194 3.35 -13.80 -8.71
N ASP A 195 2.65 -12.66 -8.75
CA ASP A 195 1.96 -12.18 -9.95
C ASP A 195 2.93 -11.57 -10.99
N ILE A 196 4.16 -11.28 -10.59
CA ILE A 196 5.18 -10.62 -11.42
C ILE A 196 6.07 -11.68 -12.06
N LYS A 197 6.07 -11.70 -13.40
CA LYS A 197 6.85 -12.67 -14.21
C LYS A 197 8.10 -12.03 -14.78
#